data_d96e58aa2a61d5b527550a35dd67f931
#
_entry.id   d96e58aa2a61d5b527550a35dd67f931
#
_cell.length_a   1.000
_cell.length_b   1.000
_cell.length_c   1.000
_cell.angle_alpha   90.00
_cell.angle_beta   90.00
_cell.angle_gamma   90.00
#
_symmetry.space_group_name_H-M   'P 1'
#
loop_
_entity.id
_entity.type
_entity.pdbx_description
1 polymer ?
#
loop_
_entity_poly.entity_id
_entity_poly.type
_entity_poly.pdbx_seq_one_letter_code
_entity_poly.pdbx_strand_id
1 'polypeptide(L)'
;MKWHPLGEPDEKPMANEMLWTALALEAQQVEAQTLVHCRYVSKDKYRNGGWVNIYPDTYLVNSDTKDALALAQAFNVPISPARHYFKEAGQLKQFTLLFPPIPKHWKRFHLLEVTEKRDGFRVTDITRNDTGVYHIQLS
;
A
#
# COMPACT_ATOMS: atom_id res chain seq x y z
N MET A 1 1.99 -9.55 17.17
CA MET A 1 2.54 -8.19 17.09
C MET A 1 1.41 -7.18 17.23
N LYS A 2 1.61 -6.23 18.08
CA LYS A 2 0.63 -5.13 18.21
C LYS A 2 1.22 -3.87 17.59
N TRP A 3 0.40 -3.15 16.87
CA TRP A 3 0.72 -1.81 16.38
C TRP A 3 -0.42 -0.87 16.72
N HIS A 4 -0.17 0.41 16.61
CA HIS A 4 -1.13 1.44 16.97
C HIS A 4 -1.68 2.08 15.71
N PRO A 5 -2.95 1.81 15.34
CA PRO A 5 -3.53 2.48 14.18
C PRO A 5 -3.52 4.00 14.37
N LEU A 6 -3.07 4.70 13.35
CA LEU A 6 -3.18 6.15 13.30
C LEU A 6 -4.55 6.53 12.78
N GLY A 7 -5.06 7.65 13.25
CA GLY A 7 -6.32 8.17 12.77
C GLY A 7 -6.26 8.44 11.26
N GLU A 8 -7.42 8.45 10.63
CA GLU A 8 -7.50 8.83 9.23
C GLU A 8 -7.12 10.29 9.04
N PRO A 9 -6.59 10.65 7.86
CA PRO A 9 -6.33 12.05 7.58
C PRO A 9 -7.61 12.85 7.77
N ASP A 10 -7.45 13.96 8.47
CA ASP A 10 -8.56 14.87 8.63
C ASP A 10 -8.96 15.41 7.26
N GLU A 11 -10.02 15.97 7.23
CA GLU A 11 -10.68 16.66 6.15
C GLU A 11 -10.00 16.74 4.79
N LYS A 12 -10.72 16.29 3.78
CA LYS A 12 -10.38 16.59 2.40
C LYS A 12 -10.70 18.05 2.12
N PRO A 13 -9.87 18.72 1.33
CA PRO A 13 -10.18 20.09 0.91
C PRO A 13 -11.56 20.17 0.25
N MET A 14 -12.27 21.22 0.52
CA MET A 14 -13.55 21.48 -0.12
C MET A 14 -13.33 21.69 -1.61
N ALA A 15 -14.30 21.30 -2.43
CA ALA A 15 -14.17 21.37 -3.89
C ALA A 15 -13.85 22.79 -4.38
N ASN A 16 -14.42 23.81 -3.76
CA ASN A 16 -14.16 25.19 -4.13
C ASN A 16 -12.75 25.65 -3.74
N GLU A 17 -12.12 25.02 -2.80
CA GLU A 17 -10.75 25.34 -2.41
C GLU A 17 -9.74 24.77 -3.38
N MET A 18 -10.13 23.75 -4.11
CA MET A 18 -9.22 23.07 -5.03
C MET A 18 -8.76 23.99 -6.17
N LEU A 19 -9.57 24.95 -6.56
CA LEU A 19 -9.26 25.81 -7.68
C LEU A 19 -8.03 26.68 -7.43
N TRP A 20 -7.93 27.24 -6.23
CA TRP A 20 -6.82 28.12 -5.90
C TRP A 20 -5.57 27.36 -5.47
N THR A 21 -5.75 26.13 -5.07
CA THR A 21 -4.64 25.32 -4.59
C THR A 21 -4.16 24.30 -5.59
N ALA A 22 -4.74 24.23 -6.77
CA ALA A 22 -4.45 23.17 -7.73
C ALA A 22 -2.96 22.91 -7.90
N LEU A 23 -2.16 23.96 -8.09
CA LEU A 23 -0.71 23.83 -8.26
C LEU A 23 0.00 23.56 -6.94
N ALA A 24 -0.46 24.19 -5.87
CA ALA A 24 0.11 23.95 -4.55
C ALA A 24 -0.17 22.52 -4.08
N LEU A 25 -1.34 22.00 -4.42
CA LEU A 25 -1.72 20.65 -4.06
C LEU A 25 -0.93 19.60 -4.82
N GLU A 26 -0.55 19.83 -6.05
CA GLU A 26 0.31 18.91 -6.75
C GLU A 26 1.62 18.69 -6.00
N ALA A 27 2.20 19.76 -5.48
CA ALA A 27 3.40 19.66 -4.67
C ALA A 27 3.12 19.02 -3.30
N GLN A 28 1.94 19.30 -2.73
CA GLN A 28 1.55 18.76 -1.43
C GLN A 28 1.05 17.33 -1.49
N GLN A 29 0.43 16.93 -2.59
CA GLN A 29 -0.10 15.58 -2.73
C GLN A 29 0.98 14.52 -2.63
N VAL A 30 2.19 14.85 -3.02
CA VAL A 30 3.33 13.98 -2.82
C VAL A 30 3.53 13.69 -1.33
N GLU A 31 3.22 14.66 -0.47
CA GLU A 31 3.27 14.50 0.98
C GLU A 31 1.91 14.16 1.61
N ALA A 32 0.84 14.38 0.87
CA ALA A 32 -0.51 14.17 1.37
C ALA A 32 -1.01 12.73 1.23
N GLN A 33 -0.30 11.90 0.48
CA GLN A 33 -0.67 10.52 0.25
C GLN A 33 0.59 9.68 0.10
N THR A 34 0.45 8.38 0.36
CA THR A 34 1.52 7.42 0.11
C THR A 34 1.05 6.43 -0.93
N LEU A 35 1.79 6.34 -2.02
CA LEU A 35 1.53 5.39 -3.10
C LEU A 35 2.59 4.29 -3.08
N VAL A 36 2.13 3.06 -3.04
CA VAL A 36 3.01 1.90 -3.09
C VAL A 36 2.69 1.13 -4.37
N HIS A 37 3.55 1.27 -5.37
CA HIS A 37 3.43 0.52 -6.61
C HIS A 37 4.06 -0.84 -6.43
N CYS A 38 3.27 -1.87 -6.63
CA CYS A 38 3.68 -3.24 -6.39
C CYS A 38 3.77 -4.03 -7.69
N ARG A 39 4.76 -4.93 -7.73
CA ARG A 39 4.90 -5.90 -8.81
C ARG A 39 4.86 -7.29 -8.21
N TYR A 40 4.05 -8.13 -8.77
CA TYR A 40 3.97 -9.53 -8.38
C TYR A 40 4.02 -10.41 -9.62
N VAL A 41 4.88 -11.42 -9.60
CA VAL A 41 5.00 -12.40 -10.68
C VAL A 41 4.42 -13.71 -10.19
N SER A 42 3.48 -14.26 -10.97
CA SER A 42 2.83 -15.52 -10.63
C SER A 42 3.84 -16.66 -10.55
N LYS A 43 3.66 -17.52 -9.57
CA LYS A 43 4.67 -18.53 -9.20
C LYS A 43 4.34 -19.89 -9.82
N ASP A 44 5.39 -20.60 -10.22
CA ASP A 44 5.25 -21.93 -10.82
C ASP A 44 4.85 -23.01 -9.83
N LYS A 45 5.00 -22.77 -8.53
CA LYS A 45 4.56 -23.72 -7.50
C LYS A 45 3.04 -23.83 -7.40
N TYR A 46 2.30 -22.90 -8.00
CA TYR A 46 0.83 -22.95 -8.02
C TYR A 46 0.33 -23.33 -9.40
N ARG A 47 -0.75 -24.10 -9.43
CA ARG A 47 -1.39 -24.47 -10.69
C ARG A 47 -1.78 -23.23 -11.49
N ASN A 48 -1.32 -23.15 -12.73
CA ASN A 48 -1.57 -22.02 -13.63
C ASN A 48 -1.11 -20.67 -13.05
N GLY A 49 -0.12 -20.69 -12.13
CA GLY A 49 0.39 -19.48 -11.49
C GLY A 49 -0.41 -18.99 -10.30
N GLY A 50 -1.53 -19.62 -9.99
CA GLY A 50 -2.35 -19.26 -8.84
C GLY A 50 -3.16 -17.98 -9.02
N TRP A 51 -3.24 -17.20 -7.96
CA TRP A 51 -4.05 -15.99 -7.91
C TRP A 51 -3.42 -14.97 -6.98
N VAL A 52 -3.89 -13.73 -7.06
CA VAL A 52 -3.46 -12.64 -6.18
C VAL A 52 -4.65 -11.77 -5.81
N ASN A 53 -4.65 -11.27 -4.61
CA ASN A 53 -5.54 -10.22 -4.14
C ASN A 53 -4.88 -9.48 -2.99
N ILE A 54 -5.55 -8.45 -2.47
CA ILE A 54 -5.12 -7.71 -1.30
C ILE A 54 -6.19 -7.83 -0.24
N TYR A 55 -5.78 -8.08 0.99
CA TYR A 55 -6.69 -8.07 2.12
C TYR A 55 -6.97 -6.64 2.58
N PRO A 56 -8.21 -6.36 3.03
CA PRO A 56 -8.53 -5.03 3.58
C PRO A 56 -7.62 -4.66 4.75
N ASP A 57 -7.19 -5.64 5.54
CA ASP A 57 -6.31 -5.42 6.67
C ASP A 57 -4.85 -5.41 6.22
N THR A 58 -4.51 -4.37 5.49
CA THR A 58 -3.15 -4.13 4.98
C THR A 58 -2.68 -2.80 5.55
N TYR A 59 -1.45 -2.78 6.04
CA TYR A 59 -0.92 -1.64 6.79
C TYR A 59 0.50 -1.32 6.40
N LEU A 60 0.84 -0.02 6.52
CA LEU A 60 2.23 0.41 6.67
C LEU A 60 2.49 0.58 8.16
N VAL A 61 3.54 -0.03 8.66
CA VAL A 61 3.84 -0.06 10.10
C VAL A 61 5.22 0.52 10.34
N ASN A 62 5.30 1.55 11.19
CA ASN A 62 6.58 2.13 11.56
C ASN A 62 7.46 1.09 12.26
N SER A 63 8.69 0.95 11.79
CA SER A 63 9.63 -0.03 12.33
C SER A 63 9.94 0.21 13.81
N ASP A 64 9.99 1.47 14.22
CA ASP A 64 10.39 1.84 15.58
C ASP A 64 9.24 1.82 16.58
N THR A 65 8.13 2.48 16.25
CA THR A 65 7.03 2.69 17.20
C THR A 65 5.89 1.69 17.06
N LYS A 66 5.81 0.99 15.93
CA LYS A 66 4.70 0.10 15.59
C LYS A 66 3.39 0.83 15.29
N ASP A 67 3.42 2.14 15.13
CA ASP A 67 2.26 2.87 14.63
C ASP A 67 1.94 2.40 13.20
N ALA A 68 0.66 2.33 12.88
CA ALA A 68 0.22 1.75 11.62
C ALA A 68 -0.72 2.68 10.85
N LEU A 69 -0.52 2.72 9.54
CA LEU A 69 -1.40 3.40 8.59
C LEU A 69 -2.19 2.33 7.84
N ALA A 70 -3.51 2.42 7.88
CA ALA A 70 -4.36 1.48 7.20
C ALA A 70 -4.45 1.78 5.70
N LEU A 71 -4.57 0.72 4.90
CA LEU A 71 -4.83 0.84 3.47
C LEU A 71 -6.09 1.66 3.23
N ALA A 72 -5.99 2.67 2.38
CA ALA A 72 -7.13 3.50 2.00
C ALA A 72 -7.80 2.96 0.74
N GLN A 73 -7.02 2.55 -0.25
CA GLN A 73 -7.55 2.07 -1.52
C GLN A 73 -6.52 1.23 -2.26
N ALA A 74 -7.00 0.29 -3.08
CA ALA A 74 -6.16 -0.51 -3.96
C ALA A 74 -6.61 -0.32 -5.39
N PHE A 75 -5.64 -0.22 -6.31
CA PHE A 75 -5.90 -0.03 -7.73
C PHE A 75 -5.32 -1.18 -8.52
N ASN A 76 -6.08 -1.67 -9.49
CA ASN A 76 -5.67 -2.74 -10.40
C ASN A 76 -5.37 -4.07 -9.70
N VAL A 77 -5.99 -4.29 -8.55
CA VAL A 77 -5.94 -5.58 -7.84
C VAL A 77 -7.24 -5.74 -7.06
N PRO A 78 -7.84 -6.93 -7.05
CA PRO A 78 -9.06 -7.14 -6.29
C PRO A 78 -8.79 -7.19 -4.78
N ILE A 79 -9.78 -6.77 -4.02
CA ILE A 79 -9.78 -6.91 -2.57
C ILE A 79 -10.41 -8.25 -2.20
N SER A 80 -9.78 -8.96 -1.27
CA SER A 80 -10.32 -10.23 -0.75
C SER A 80 -11.80 -10.08 -0.36
N PRO A 81 -12.68 -11.02 -0.68
CA PRO A 81 -12.42 -12.38 -1.20
C PRO A 81 -12.29 -12.48 -2.73
N ALA A 82 -12.46 -11.39 -3.47
CA ALA A 82 -12.24 -11.43 -4.91
C ALA A 82 -10.79 -11.77 -5.22
N ARG A 83 -10.55 -12.43 -6.34
CA ARG A 83 -9.21 -12.89 -6.73
C ARG A 83 -8.96 -12.61 -8.21
N HIS A 84 -7.72 -12.23 -8.50
CA HIS A 84 -7.23 -12.20 -9.88
C HIS A 84 -6.52 -13.51 -10.15
N TYR A 85 -7.06 -14.33 -11.06
CA TYR A 85 -6.46 -15.61 -11.41
C TYR A 85 -5.51 -15.46 -12.59
N PHE A 86 -4.33 -16.03 -12.46
CA PHE A 86 -3.37 -16.09 -13.55
C PHE A 86 -3.71 -17.24 -14.49
N LYS A 87 -3.28 -17.13 -15.74
CA LYS A 87 -3.44 -18.19 -16.73
C LYS A 87 -2.25 -19.14 -16.72
N GLU A 88 -1.09 -18.64 -16.31
CA GLU A 88 0.16 -19.41 -16.26
C GLU A 88 1.12 -18.77 -15.27
N ALA A 89 2.17 -19.50 -14.92
CA ALA A 89 3.25 -18.97 -14.12
C ALA A 89 4.06 -17.94 -14.91
N GLY A 90 4.69 -17.02 -14.21
CA GLY A 90 5.54 -16.00 -14.84
C GLY A 90 4.79 -14.77 -15.32
N GLN A 91 3.50 -14.69 -15.09
CA GLN A 91 2.73 -13.49 -15.46
C GLN A 91 2.89 -12.39 -14.43
N LEU A 92 3.11 -11.18 -14.91
CA LEU A 92 3.26 -10.00 -14.08
C LEU A 92 1.92 -9.37 -13.77
N LYS A 93 1.71 -9.03 -12.51
CA LYS A 93 0.59 -8.21 -12.06
C LYS A 93 1.15 -6.98 -11.38
N GLN A 94 0.86 -5.81 -11.93
CA GLN A 94 1.24 -4.54 -11.33
C GLN A 94 0.00 -3.88 -10.75
N PHE A 95 0.13 -3.35 -9.54
CA PHE A 95 -0.98 -2.70 -8.87
C PHE A 95 -0.46 -1.65 -7.90
N THR A 96 -1.35 -0.82 -7.40
CA THR A 96 -0.99 0.29 -6.53
C THR A 96 -1.84 0.28 -5.27
N LEU A 97 -1.19 0.48 -4.15
CA LEU A 97 -1.84 0.62 -2.85
C LEU A 97 -1.71 2.07 -2.40
N LEU A 98 -2.81 2.63 -1.93
CA LEU A 98 -2.88 4.00 -1.43
C LEU A 98 -3.03 3.98 0.08
N PHE A 99 -2.16 4.71 0.75
CA PHE A 99 -2.19 4.89 2.20
C PHE A 99 -2.24 6.37 2.55
N PRO A 100 -2.61 6.71 3.80
CA PRO A 100 -2.42 8.07 4.30
C PRO A 100 -0.96 8.49 4.24
N PRO A 101 -0.69 9.79 4.37
CA PRO A 101 0.69 10.26 4.35
C PRO A 101 1.50 9.67 5.50
N ILE A 102 2.72 9.28 5.18
CA ILE A 102 3.64 8.76 6.19
C ILE A 102 4.11 9.93 7.07
N PRO A 103 3.97 9.84 8.39
CA PRO A 103 4.47 10.88 9.27
C PRO A 103 5.96 11.15 9.05
N LYS A 104 6.36 12.42 9.14
CA LYS A 104 7.73 12.83 8.81
C LYS A 104 8.80 12.18 9.67
N HIS A 105 8.47 11.78 10.88
CA HIS A 105 9.44 11.15 11.79
C HIS A 105 9.70 9.68 11.49
N TRP A 106 8.88 9.04 10.63
CA TRP A 106 9.13 7.65 10.24
C TRP A 106 10.37 7.59 9.35
N LYS A 107 11.30 6.74 9.70
CA LYS A 107 12.51 6.51 8.90
C LYS A 107 12.43 5.25 8.08
N ARG A 108 11.86 4.19 8.64
CA ARG A 108 11.65 2.90 8.01
C ARG A 108 10.30 2.35 8.40
N PHE A 109 9.72 1.59 7.52
CA PHE A 109 8.43 0.99 7.77
C PHE A 109 8.31 -0.36 7.05
N HIS A 110 7.27 -1.08 7.39
CA HIS A 110 6.95 -2.38 6.80
C HIS A 110 5.60 -2.30 6.11
N LEU A 111 5.46 -3.05 5.02
CA LEU A 111 4.17 -3.31 4.39
C LEU A 111 3.72 -4.69 4.84
N LEU A 112 2.59 -4.75 5.53
CA LEU A 112 2.09 -5.99 6.11
C LEU A 112 0.62 -6.20 5.77
N GLU A 113 0.29 -7.39 5.25
CA GLU A 113 -1.08 -7.87 5.20
C GLU A 113 -1.35 -8.75 6.42
N VAL A 114 -2.45 -8.49 7.10
CA VAL A 114 -2.86 -9.30 8.25
C VAL A 114 -3.89 -10.31 7.78
N THR A 115 -3.53 -11.57 7.80
CA THR A 115 -4.41 -12.67 7.44
C THR A 115 -4.38 -13.72 8.54
N GLU A 116 -5.48 -14.47 8.68
CA GLU A 116 -5.54 -15.55 9.65
C GLU A 116 -4.57 -16.67 9.33
N LYS A 117 -4.30 -16.88 8.05
CA LYS A 117 -3.42 -17.95 7.57
C LYS A 117 -1.95 -17.56 7.55
N ARG A 118 -1.62 -16.33 7.88
CA ARG A 118 -0.26 -15.79 7.86
C ARG A 118 0.43 -15.91 6.51
N ASP A 119 -0.34 -15.93 5.44
CA ASP A 119 0.14 -16.04 4.06
C ASP A 119 0.10 -14.70 3.30
N GLY A 120 -0.14 -13.62 4.01
CA GLY A 120 -0.19 -12.28 3.43
C GLY A 120 1.18 -11.76 3.01
N PHE A 121 1.18 -10.75 2.15
CA PHE A 121 2.40 -10.08 1.75
C PHE A 121 3.07 -9.41 2.93
N ARG A 122 4.39 -9.48 2.93
CA ARG A 122 5.19 -8.87 3.99
C ARG A 122 6.48 -8.34 3.37
N VAL A 123 6.65 -7.03 3.40
CA VAL A 123 7.87 -6.38 2.95
C VAL A 123 8.40 -5.54 4.09
N THR A 124 9.61 -5.81 4.52
CA THR A 124 10.20 -5.17 5.69
C THR A 124 11.27 -4.17 5.31
N ASP A 125 11.53 -3.24 6.23
CA ASP A 125 12.63 -2.28 6.14
C ASP A 125 12.62 -1.42 4.88
N ILE A 126 11.44 -0.92 4.54
CA ILE A 126 11.31 0.05 3.46
C ILE A 126 11.82 1.40 4.01
N THR A 127 12.82 1.96 3.35
CA THR A 127 13.35 3.26 3.73
C THR A 127 12.43 4.37 3.21
N ARG A 128 12.09 5.29 4.12
CA ARG A 128 11.34 6.48 3.72
C ARG A 128 12.10 7.27 2.67
N ASN A 129 11.38 7.72 1.66
CA ASN A 129 11.88 8.72 0.71
C ASN A 129 11.05 10.01 0.83
N ASP A 130 11.43 11.04 0.10
CA ASP A 130 10.76 12.33 0.16
C ASP A 130 9.67 12.50 -0.90
N THR A 131 9.37 11.45 -1.65
CA THR A 131 8.41 11.55 -2.76
C THR A 131 7.01 11.08 -2.38
N GLY A 132 6.88 10.25 -1.34
CA GLY A 132 5.62 9.59 -1.01
C GLY A 132 5.26 8.47 -1.98
N VAL A 133 6.16 8.11 -2.88
CA VAL A 133 5.95 7.07 -3.89
C VAL A 133 7.00 5.99 -3.73
N TYR A 134 6.56 4.76 -3.64
CA TYR A 134 7.41 3.59 -3.42
C TYR A 134 7.16 2.55 -4.49
N HIS A 135 8.21 1.85 -4.88
CA HIS A 135 8.14 0.75 -5.84
C HIS A 135 8.63 -0.51 -5.17
N ILE A 136 7.78 -1.53 -5.09
CA ILE A 136 8.06 -2.74 -4.33
C ILE A 136 7.84 -3.96 -5.20
N GLN A 137 8.79 -4.89 -5.13
CA GLN A 137 8.65 -6.22 -5.69
C GLN A 137 8.10 -7.15 -4.61
N LEU A 138 6.93 -7.72 -4.84
CA LEU A 138 6.36 -8.73 -3.96
C LEU A 138 6.80 -10.12 -4.40
N SER A 139 7.06 -10.96 -3.45
CA SER A 139 7.50 -12.33 -3.73
C SER A 139 6.61 -13.39 -3.10
#